data_5f2204d2c36d03ee04c63a6a49bbffc0
#
_entry.id   5f2204d2c36d03ee04c63a6a49bbffc0
#
_cell.length_a   1.000
_cell.length_b   1.000
_cell.length_c   1.000
_cell.angle_alpha   90.00
_cell.angle_beta   90.00
_cell.angle_gamma   90.00
#
_symmetry.space_group_name_H-M   'P 1'
#
loop_
_entity.id
_entity.type
_entity.pdbx_description
1 polymer ?
#
loop_
_entity_poly.entity_id
_entity_poly.type
_entity_poly.pdbx_seq_one_letter_code
_entity_poly.pdbx_strand_id
1 'polypeptide(L)'
;MSAPVDGRVAPAGRLATILLVDDVRPLIEVQKSYLKRTTCRVLTAHTGPEALRLCEAETPDLIFLDATMPDMDGIEVCRRLKADPRLRSVPVVLLAREDRMDACRGSGCDAVLIRPVSHDLFLETVRRYVTLLERQENRIPASLRVDFTARGRGYTAFTKDISPHGLFLKTPRPFRIGTPVQLVVHLPDPVDLVLEGEVRRVVAARPGSHLLGGIGIRFTEVPAGTRARIEEFIRGRLPR
;
A
#
# COMPACT_ATOMS: atom_id res chain seq x y z
N MET A 1 19.80 0.41 25.04
CA MET A 1 19.42 -0.86 24.41
C MET A 1 17.96 -1.06 24.75
N SER A 2 17.04 -0.65 23.87
CA SER A 2 15.59 -0.87 24.04
C SER A 2 15.23 -2.18 23.35
N ALA A 3 14.51 -3.03 24.08
CA ALA A 3 14.01 -4.31 23.58
C ALA A 3 13.15 -4.14 22.31
N PRO A 4 13.12 -5.13 21.41
CA PRO A 4 12.23 -5.12 20.27
C PRO A 4 10.78 -5.13 20.78
N VAL A 5 10.02 -4.09 20.44
CA VAL A 5 8.57 -4.07 20.65
C VAL A 5 7.99 -5.03 19.63
N ASP A 6 7.42 -6.13 20.13
CA ASP A 6 6.68 -7.09 19.30
C ASP A 6 5.62 -6.32 18.49
N GLY A 7 5.80 -6.29 17.16
CA GLY A 7 4.93 -5.56 16.28
C GLY A 7 3.48 -6.00 16.47
N ARG A 8 2.59 -5.04 16.75
CA ARG A 8 1.17 -5.31 16.86
C ARG A 8 0.68 -5.95 15.56
N VAL A 9 0.34 -7.21 15.63
CA VAL A 9 -0.41 -7.89 14.57
C VAL A 9 -1.82 -7.28 14.60
N ALA A 10 -2.19 -6.56 13.55
CA ALA A 10 -3.58 -6.17 13.37
C ALA A 10 -4.47 -7.43 13.50
N PRO A 11 -5.66 -7.36 14.15
CA PRO A 11 -6.55 -8.50 14.25
C PRO A 11 -6.77 -9.13 12.88
N ALA A 12 -6.75 -10.46 12.80
CA ALA A 12 -6.83 -11.19 11.54
C ALA A 12 -8.01 -10.69 10.68
N GLY A 13 -7.71 -10.15 9.50
CA GLY A 13 -8.68 -9.63 8.54
C GLY A 13 -8.85 -8.10 8.49
N ARG A 14 -8.25 -7.30 9.38
CA ARG A 14 -8.29 -5.83 9.33
C ARG A 14 -7.02 -5.27 8.66
N LEU A 15 -7.21 -4.30 7.77
CA LEU A 15 -6.09 -3.53 7.23
C LEU A 15 -5.50 -2.64 8.32
N ALA A 16 -4.17 -2.61 8.41
CA ALA A 16 -3.47 -1.67 9.28
C ALA A 16 -3.81 -0.23 8.90
N THR A 17 -4.07 0.63 9.88
CA THR A 17 -4.38 2.04 9.70
C THR A 17 -3.19 2.88 10.14
N ILE A 18 -2.64 3.67 9.21
CA ILE A 18 -1.52 4.59 9.45
C ILE A 18 -2.05 6.02 9.37
N LEU A 19 -1.81 6.80 10.42
CA LEU A 19 -2.13 8.24 10.43
C LEU A 19 -0.86 9.05 10.10
N LEU A 20 -0.97 9.90 9.09
CA LEU A 20 0.07 10.86 8.69
C LEU A 20 -0.37 12.25 9.08
N VAL A 21 0.45 12.95 9.87
CA VAL A 21 0.13 14.28 10.40
C VAL A 21 1.25 15.26 10.03
N ASP A 22 0.91 16.26 9.22
CA ASP A 22 1.86 17.29 8.75
C ASP A 22 1.06 18.48 8.22
N ASP A 23 1.41 19.71 8.57
CA ASP A 23 0.75 20.92 8.08
C ASP A 23 1.09 21.22 6.61
N VAL A 24 2.18 20.64 6.11
CA VAL A 24 2.65 20.77 4.72
C VAL A 24 2.08 19.66 3.84
N ARG A 25 0.95 19.92 3.17
CA ARG A 25 0.26 18.94 2.32
C ARG A 25 1.15 18.16 1.33
N PRO A 26 2.11 18.80 0.60
CA PRO A 26 3.02 18.06 -0.27
C PRO A 26 3.83 16.97 0.45
N LEU A 27 4.21 17.15 1.71
CA LEU A 27 4.95 16.15 2.47
C LEU A 27 4.08 14.94 2.79
N ILE A 28 2.80 15.14 3.13
CA ILE A 28 1.83 14.04 3.27
C ILE A 28 1.72 13.26 1.95
N GLU A 29 1.62 13.92 0.80
CA GLU A 29 1.53 13.23 -0.49
C GLU A 29 2.79 12.42 -0.82
N VAL A 30 3.97 12.90 -0.45
CA VAL A 30 5.23 12.13 -0.54
C VAL A 30 5.16 10.88 0.35
N GLN A 31 4.78 11.01 1.61
CA GLN A 31 4.65 9.88 2.54
C GLN A 31 3.58 8.87 2.07
N LYS A 32 2.43 9.35 1.58
CA LYS A 32 1.41 8.49 0.95
C LYS A 32 1.97 7.74 -0.27
N SER A 33 2.85 8.38 -1.05
CA SER A 33 3.47 7.74 -2.20
C SER A 33 4.35 6.55 -1.79
N TYR A 34 5.01 6.62 -0.64
CA TYR A 34 5.80 5.53 -0.07
C TYR A 34 4.94 4.31 0.29
N LEU A 35 3.69 4.55 0.70
CA LEU A 35 2.75 3.50 1.09
C LEU A 35 1.92 2.93 -0.07
N LYS A 36 2.06 3.43 -1.30
CA LYS A 36 1.25 2.98 -2.46
C LYS A 36 1.33 1.48 -2.75
N ARG A 37 2.44 0.84 -2.40
CA ARG A 37 2.68 -0.60 -2.60
C ARG A 37 2.34 -1.45 -1.39
N THR A 38 1.89 -0.83 -0.30
CA THR A 38 1.52 -1.53 0.93
C THR A 38 0.00 -1.68 1.04
N THR A 39 -0.46 -2.71 1.74
CA THR A 39 -1.87 -2.92 1.99
C THR A 39 -2.21 -2.34 3.35
N CYS A 40 -2.40 -1.01 3.41
CA CYS A 40 -2.82 -0.30 4.60
C CYS A 40 -3.88 0.76 4.27
N ARG A 41 -4.63 1.17 5.28
CA ARG A 41 -5.48 2.36 5.24
C ARG A 41 -4.66 3.56 5.72
N VAL A 42 -4.72 4.65 4.99
CA VAL A 42 -4.01 5.89 5.35
C VAL A 42 -5.04 6.94 5.73
N LEU A 43 -4.91 7.47 6.95
CA LEU A 43 -5.58 8.67 7.42
C LEU A 43 -4.60 9.84 7.35
N THR A 44 -5.12 11.04 7.16
CA THR A 44 -4.30 12.26 7.11
C THR A 44 -4.90 13.34 8.00
N ALA A 45 -4.07 14.07 8.71
CA ALA A 45 -4.42 15.26 9.45
C ALA A 45 -3.42 16.39 9.13
N HIS A 46 -3.90 17.63 9.16
CA HIS A 46 -3.09 18.80 8.87
C HIS A 46 -2.84 19.69 10.08
N THR A 47 -3.42 19.34 11.22
CA THR A 47 -3.28 20.07 12.50
C THR A 47 -3.26 19.09 13.67
N GLY A 48 -2.68 19.50 14.79
CA GLY A 48 -2.67 18.69 16.02
C GLY A 48 -4.08 18.36 16.54
N PRO A 49 -5.01 19.33 16.64
CA PRO A 49 -6.39 19.05 17.04
C PRO A 49 -7.12 18.07 16.12
N GLU A 50 -6.88 18.12 14.80
CA GLU A 50 -7.43 17.18 13.85
C GLU A 50 -6.89 15.77 14.08
N ALA A 51 -5.58 15.63 14.30
CA ALA A 51 -4.94 14.36 14.60
C ALA A 51 -5.51 13.73 15.87
N LEU A 52 -5.69 14.49 16.95
CA LEU A 52 -6.28 13.99 18.20
C LEU A 52 -7.72 13.50 17.98
N ARG A 53 -8.58 14.27 17.29
CA ARG A 53 -9.96 13.85 16.97
C ARG A 53 -9.99 12.55 16.14
N LEU A 54 -9.11 12.41 15.16
CA LEU A 54 -9.03 11.18 14.37
C LEU A 54 -8.59 9.98 15.23
N CYS A 55 -7.65 10.16 16.14
CA CYS A 55 -7.22 9.11 17.06
C CYS A 55 -8.32 8.69 18.05
N GLU A 56 -9.17 9.63 18.48
CA GLU A 56 -10.33 9.35 19.33
C GLU A 56 -11.41 8.56 18.60
N ALA A 57 -11.68 8.93 17.33
CA ALA A 57 -12.69 8.29 16.50
C ALA A 57 -12.25 6.90 15.99
N GLU A 58 -10.99 6.79 15.59
CA GLU A 58 -10.42 5.60 14.98
C GLU A 58 -9.00 5.40 15.51
N THR A 59 -8.78 4.46 16.41
CA THR A 59 -7.43 4.17 16.92
C THR A 59 -6.53 3.67 15.79
N PRO A 60 -5.52 4.45 15.32
CA PRO A 60 -4.59 3.99 14.30
C PRO A 60 -3.62 2.95 14.86
N ASP A 61 -2.99 2.19 13.96
CA ASP A 61 -1.97 1.21 14.32
C ASP A 61 -0.56 1.83 14.38
N LEU A 62 -0.37 2.99 13.72
CA LEU A 62 0.88 3.76 13.71
C LEU A 62 0.57 5.21 13.36
N ILE A 63 1.28 6.14 13.99
CA ILE A 63 1.19 7.57 13.72
C ILE A 63 2.56 8.11 13.32
N PHE A 64 2.66 8.74 12.13
CA PHE A 64 3.75 9.63 11.79
C PHE A 64 3.29 11.07 12.00
N LEU A 65 4.03 11.81 12.78
CA LEU A 65 3.63 13.13 13.27
C LEU A 65 4.76 14.13 13.10
N ASP A 66 4.52 15.20 12.37
CA ASP A 66 5.48 16.31 12.33
C ASP A 66 5.66 16.90 13.72
N ALA A 67 6.91 17.05 14.13
CA ALA A 67 7.25 17.61 15.43
C ALA A 67 6.94 19.12 15.51
N THR A 68 6.87 19.82 14.37
CA THR A 68 6.73 21.28 14.34
C THR A 68 5.55 21.69 13.48
N MET A 69 4.42 21.99 14.10
CA MET A 69 3.22 22.50 13.45
C MET A 69 2.79 23.83 14.08
N PRO A 70 2.18 24.75 13.32
CA PRO A 70 1.91 26.11 13.79
C PRO A 70 0.85 26.17 14.91
N ASP A 71 -0.21 25.34 14.84
CA ASP A 71 -1.34 25.44 15.78
C ASP A 71 -1.11 24.69 17.09
N MET A 72 -0.55 23.50 17.00
CA MET A 72 -0.20 22.65 18.14
C MET A 72 1.05 21.85 17.79
N ASP A 73 2.11 22.05 18.55
CA ASP A 73 3.38 21.34 18.38
C ASP A 73 3.16 19.81 18.45
N GLY A 74 3.70 19.08 17.49
CA GLY A 74 3.57 17.61 17.45
C GLY A 74 4.12 16.92 18.69
N ILE A 75 5.08 17.52 19.38
CA ILE A 75 5.58 17.06 20.69
C ILE A 75 4.44 17.08 21.72
N GLU A 76 3.65 18.13 21.74
CA GLU A 76 2.49 18.24 22.64
C GLU A 76 1.39 17.25 22.26
N VAL A 77 1.09 17.07 20.96
CA VAL A 77 0.18 16.04 20.47
C VAL A 77 0.63 14.67 20.95
N CYS A 78 1.93 14.35 20.79
CA CYS A 78 2.50 13.08 21.24
C CYS A 78 2.30 12.86 22.75
N ARG A 79 2.58 13.88 23.58
CA ARG A 79 2.37 13.79 25.03
C ARG A 79 0.91 13.47 25.40
N ARG A 80 -0.04 14.14 24.73
CA ARG A 80 -1.47 13.88 24.94
C ARG A 80 -1.87 12.48 24.54
N LEU A 81 -1.43 12.00 23.37
CA LEU A 81 -1.66 10.63 22.94
C LEU A 81 -1.10 9.60 23.94
N LYS A 82 0.11 9.84 24.46
CA LYS A 82 0.75 8.95 25.43
C LYS A 82 0.15 9.04 26.85
N ALA A 83 -0.52 10.13 27.19
CA ALA A 83 -1.25 10.29 28.43
C ALA A 83 -2.65 9.60 28.41
N ASP A 84 -3.26 9.42 27.22
CA ASP A 84 -4.56 8.73 27.11
C ASP A 84 -4.37 7.21 27.26
N PRO A 85 -5.01 6.56 28.25
CA PRO A 85 -4.92 5.12 28.48
C PRO A 85 -5.30 4.27 27.26
N ARG A 86 -6.18 4.76 26.38
CA ARG A 86 -6.63 4.05 25.16
C ARG A 86 -5.61 4.16 24.02
N LEU A 87 -4.86 5.28 23.97
CA LEU A 87 -3.98 5.64 22.85
C LEU A 87 -2.49 5.46 23.18
N ARG A 88 -2.10 5.45 24.45
CA ARG A 88 -0.70 5.37 24.89
C ARG A 88 0.12 4.22 24.27
N SER A 89 -0.56 3.14 23.90
CA SER A 89 0.06 1.97 23.30
C SER A 89 0.16 2.07 21.78
N VAL A 90 -0.42 3.11 21.15
CA VAL A 90 -0.26 3.37 19.72
C VAL A 90 1.15 3.92 19.47
N PRO A 91 1.94 3.31 18.57
CA PRO A 91 3.25 3.82 18.22
C PRO A 91 3.15 5.21 17.59
N VAL A 92 3.95 6.15 18.12
CA VAL A 92 4.08 7.52 17.58
C VAL A 92 5.52 7.74 17.13
N VAL A 93 5.70 8.00 15.85
CA VAL A 93 6.98 8.35 15.24
C VAL A 93 7.00 9.84 14.93
N LEU A 94 7.86 10.60 15.60
CA LEU A 94 8.02 12.01 15.31
C LEU A 94 8.96 12.25 14.12
N LEU A 95 8.55 13.13 13.22
CA LEU A 95 9.36 13.62 12.11
C LEU A 95 9.91 14.99 12.49
N ALA A 96 11.20 15.10 12.68
CA ALA A 96 11.80 16.30 13.27
C ALA A 96 13.04 16.78 12.51
N ARG A 97 13.43 18.01 12.74
CA ARG A 97 14.77 18.50 12.43
C ARG A 97 15.72 18.05 13.55
N GLU A 98 16.99 18.04 13.25
CA GLU A 98 18.04 17.57 14.18
C GLU A 98 18.05 18.38 15.50
N ASP A 99 17.83 19.68 15.43
CA ASP A 99 17.78 20.59 16.58
C ASP A 99 16.61 20.35 17.55
N ARG A 100 15.60 19.54 17.13
CA ARG A 100 14.42 19.21 17.95
C ARG A 100 14.48 17.80 18.56
N MET A 101 15.54 17.04 18.27
CA MET A 101 15.63 15.62 18.62
C MET A 101 15.45 15.36 20.13
N ASP A 102 16.10 16.13 20.99
CA ASP A 102 16.04 15.92 22.44
C ASP A 102 14.64 16.21 23.00
N ALA A 103 14.02 17.28 22.51
CA ALA A 103 12.63 17.58 22.87
C ALA A 103 11.65 16.48 22.42
N CYS A 104 11.87 15.89 21.24
CA CYS A 104 11.07 14.77 20.75
C CYS A 104 11.23 13.55 21.64
N ARG A 105 12.45 13.17 22.01
CA ARG A 105 12.71 12.02 22.91
C ARG A 105 12.02 12.18 24.26
N GLY A 106 11.96 13.40 24.79
CA GLY A 106 11.28 13.71 26.06
C GLY A 106 9.74 13.68 25.98
N SER A 107 9.14 13.45 24.80
CA SER A 107 7.68 13.43 24.63
C SER A 107 7.03 12.08 24.91
N GLY A 108 7.83 11.02 25.04
CA GLY A 108 7.34 9.64 25.14
C GLY A 108 7.07 8.98 23.77
N CYS A 109 7.53 9.57 22.66
CA CYS A 109 7.42 8.95 21.34
C CYS A 109 8.23 7.65 21.25
N ASP A 110 7.81 6.77 20.33
CA ASP A 110 8.45 5.46 20.14
C ASP A 110 9.66 5.52 19.21
N ALA A 111 9.71 6.53 18.31
CA ALA A 111 10.87 6.82 17.48
C ALA A 111 10.88 8.29 17.02
N VAL A 112 12.06 8.73 16.61
CA VAL A 112 12.26 10.03 15.95
C VAL A 112 12.99 9.77 14.63
N LEU A 113 12.47 10.31 13.53
CA LEU A 113 13.14 10.33 12.23
C LEU A 113 13.55 11.75 11.89
N ILE A 114 14.79 11.91 11.50
CA ILE A 114 15.33 13.22 11.09
C ILE A 114 14.99 13.47 9.62
N ARG A 115 14.44 14.65 9.35
CA ARG A 115 14.15 15.12 7.98
C ARG A 115 15.43 15.52 7.24
N PRO A 116 15.53 15.23 5.93
CA PRO A 116 14.54 14.56 5.07
C PRO A 116 14.50 13.04 5.29
N VAL A 117 13.30 12.48 5.37
CA VAL A 117 13.12 11.02 5.57
C VAL A 117 13.12 10.32 4.20
N SER A 118 14.04 9.38 4.00
CA SER A 118 14.09 8.57 2.79
C SER A 118 12.93 7.56 2.74
N HIS A 119 12.57 7.13 1.52
CA HIS A 119 11.58 6.09 1.29
C HIS A 119 11.88 4.80 2.09
N ASP A 120 13.14 4.36 2.07
CA ASP A 120 13.54 3.10 2.69
C ASP A 120 13.46 3.17 4.21
N LEU A 121 13.97 4.26 4.82
CA LEU A 121 13.88 4.48 6.26
C LEU A 121 12.42 4.60 6.73
N PHE A 122 11.57 5.26 5.94
CA PHE A 122 10.15 5.37 6.23
C PHE A 122 9.49 3.97 6.25
N LEU A 123 9.67 3.15 5.20
CA LEU A 123 9.11 1.81 5.12
C LEU A 123 9.69 0.85 6.17
N GLU A 124 10.98 0.93 6.46
CA GLU A 124 11.61 0.17 7.55
C GLU A 124 10.94 0.49 8.89
N THR A 125 10.72 1.77 9.16
CA THR A 125 10.02 2.21 10.37
C THR A 125 8.59 1.69 10.41
N VAL A 126 7.85 1.75 9.30
CA VAL A 126 6.50 1.18 9.24
C VAL A 126 6.52 -0.32 9.57
N ARG A 127 7.41 -1.10 8.94
CA ARG A 127 7.53 -2.56 9.17
C ARG A 127 7.90 -2.91 10.62
N ARG A 128 8.60 -2.03 11.31
CA ARG A 128 8.99 -2.21 12.71
C ARG A 128 7.79 -2.19 13.65
N TYR A 129 6.78 -1.37 13.37
CA TYR A 129 5.63 -1.16 14.26
C TYR A 129 4.36 -1.83 13.77
N VAL A 130 4.26 -2.11 12.47
CA VAL A 130 3.04 -2.64 11.86
C VAL A 130 3.38 -3.79 10.93
N THR A 131 2.70 -4.92 11.12
CA THR A 131 2.76 -6.00 10.13
C THR A 131 1.97 -5.58 8.91
N LEU A 132 2.67 -5.10 7.90
CA LEU A 132 2.08 -4.80 6.60
C LEU A 132 1.90 -6.10 5.84
N LEU A 133 0.69 -6.36 5.39
CA LEU A 133 0.50 -7.24 4.25
C LEU A 133 1.07 -6.50 3.04
N GLU A 134 2.34 -6.72 2.73
CA GLU A 134 2.88 -6.19 1.49
C GLU A 134 2.00 -6.69 0.36
N ARG A 135 1.53 -5.77 -0.49
CA ARG A 135 1.12 -6.20 -1.82
C ARG A 135 2.36 -6.80 -2.45
N GLN A 136 2.52 -8.10 -2.34
CA GLN A 136 3.54 -8.87 -3.08
C GLN A 136 3.24 -8.83 -4.59
N GLU A 137 2.91 -7.64 -5.09
CA GLU A 137 2.64 -7.44 -6.49
C GLU A 137 3.71 -6.51 -7.05
N ASN A 138 4.88 -7.06 -7.33
CA ASN A 138 5.74 -6.48 -8.36
C ASN A 138 4.99 -6.54 -9.69
N ARG A 139 4.04 -5.59 -9.88
CA ARG A 139 3.36 -5.43 -11.17
C ARG A 139 4.33 -4.75 -12.12
N ILE A 140 4.69 -5.45 -13.16
CA ILE A 140 5.46 -4.87 -14.24
C ILE A 140 4.53 -4.48 -15.40
N PRO A 141 4.75 -3.32 -16.03
CA PRO A 141 4.11 -3.02 -17.30
C PRO A 141 4.49 -4.10 -18.33
N ALA A 142 3.50 -4.76 -18.89
CA ALA A 142 3.71 -5.76 -19.92
C ALA A 142 2.49 -5.81 -20.85
N SER A 143 2.72 -5.77 -22.16
CA SER A 143 1.67 -5.93 -23.17
C SER A 143 1.73 -7.34 -23.71
N LEU A 144 1.11 -8.28 -22.98
CA LEU A 144 1.01 -9.68 -23.35
C LEU A 144 -0.37 -9.95 -23.94
N ARG A 145 -0.43 -10.77 -24.98
CA ARG A 145 -1.69 -11.29 -25.47
C ARG A 145 -2.27 -12.28 -24.46
N VAL A 146 -3.57 -12.16 -24.20
CA VAL A 146 -4.31 -13.06 -23.33
C VAL A 146 -5.60 -13.47 -24.04
N ASP A 147 -5.76 -14.75 -24.27
CA ASP A 147 -7.03 -15.33 -24.64
C ASP A 147 -7.74 -15.78 -23.36
N PHE A 148 -9.00 -15.41 -23.18
CA PHE A 148 -9.72 -15.75 -21.95
C PHE A 148 -11.18 -16.07 -22.21
N THR A 149 -11.72 -16.94 -21.37
CA THR A 149 -13.13 -17.34 -21.39
C THR A 149 -13.83 -16.78 -20.17
N ALA A 150 -14.96 -16.13 -20.37
CA ALA A 150 -15.84 -15.63 -19.31
C ALA A 150 -17.30 -15.95 -19.70
N ARG A 151 -18.05 -16.56 -18.79
CA ARG A 151 -19.46 -16.95 -19.01
C ARG A 151 -19.68 -17.75 -20.32
N GLY A 152 -18.77 -18.69 -20.60
CA GLY A 152 -18.85 -19.55 -21.79
C GLY A 152 -18.52 -18.86 -23.13
N ARG A 153 -18.02 -17.60 -23.11
CA ARG A 153 -17.62 -16.87 -24.33
C ARG A 153 -16.12 -16.58 -24.30
N GLY A 154 -15.47 -16.77 -25.45
CA GLY A 154 -14.06 -16.48 -25.66
C GLY A 154 -13.81 -15.01 -26.01
N TYR A 155 -12.70 -14.49 -25.53
CA TYR A 155 -12.24 -13.11 -25.76
C TYR A 155 -10.72 -13.09 -25.91
N THR A 156 -10.21 -12.11 -26.62
CA THR A 156 -8.78 -11.77 -26.69
C THR A 156 -8.58 -10.35 -26.23
N ALA A 157 -7.56 -10.13 -25.38
CA ALA A 157 -7.16 -8.81 -24.91
C ALA A 157 -5.66 -8.75 -24.67
N PHE A 158 -5.15 -7.56 -24.36
CA PHE A 158 -3.75 -7.35 -23.99
C PHE A 158 -3.63 -6.89 -22.53
N THR A 159 -2.59 -7.35 -21.85
CA THR A 159 -2.31 -6.86 -20.51
C THR A 159 -1.84 -5.40 -20.52
N LYS A 160 -2.13 -4.66 -19.45
CA LYS A 160 -1.47 -3.42 -19.10
C LYS A 160 -0.27 -3.70 -18.20
N ASP A 161 -0.48 -4.59 -17.24
CA ASP A 161 0.49 -5.01 -16.23
C ASP A 161 0.18 -6.45 -15.78
N ILE A 162 1.20 -7.13 -15.25
CA ILE A 162 1.13 -8.47 -14.68
C ILE A 162 1.92 -8.56 -13.39
N SER A 163 1.44 -9.40 -12.45
CA SER A 163 2.10 -9.76 -11.20
C SER A 163 1.95 -11.26 -10.93
N PRO A 164 2.65 -11.83 -9.93
CA PRO A 164 2.47 -13.24 -9.55
C PRO A 164 1.05 -13.63 -9.13
N HIS A 165 0.22 -12.65 -8.78
CA HIS A 165 -1.13 -12.87 -8.23
C HIS A 165 -2.26 -12.39 -9.13
N GLY A 166 -1.95 -11.76 -10.27
CA GLY A 166 -2.98 -11.25 -11.16
C GLY A 166 -2.45 -10.36 -12.27
N LEU A 167 -3.36 -9.92 -13.13
CA LEU A 167 -3.06 -9.04 -14.26
C LEU A 167 -4.17 -8.02 -14.48
N PHE A 168 -3.86 -6.96 -15.25
CA PHE A 168 -4.86 -6.03 -15.72
C PHE A 168 -5.01 -6.17 -17.25
N LEU A 169 -6.22 -6.48 -17.72
CA LEU A 169 -6.55 -6.55 -19.15
C LEU A 169 -7.14 -5.24 -19.64
N LYS A 170 -6.64 -4.74 -20.75
CA LYS A 170 -7.23 -3.64 -21.51
C LYS A 170 -8.41 -4.18 -22.32
N THR A 171 -9.62 -3.84 -21.92
CA THR A 171 -10.83 -4.24 -22.63
C THR A 171 -11.92 -3.19 -22.49
N PRO A 172 -12.61 -2.83 -23.58
CA PRO A 172 -13.76 -1.93 -23.52
C PRO A 172 -15.03 -2.62 -23.03
N ARG A 173 -15.01 -3.96 -22.89
CA ARG A 173 -16.20 -4.74 -22.52
C ARG A 173 -16.47 -4.67 -21.03
N PRO A 174 -17.72 -4.45 -20.61
CA PRO A 174 -18.08 -4.45 -19.20
C PRO A 174 -18.16 -5.88 -18.67
N PHE A 175 -17.42 -6.13 -17.59
CA PHE A 175 -17.52 -7.34 -16.78
C PHE A 175 -17.99 -6.96 -15.38
N ARG A 176 -18.63 -7.89 -14.66
CA ARG A 176 -18.98 -7.68 -13.24
C ARG A 176 -17.85 -8.18 -12.36
N ILE A 177 -17.61 -7.49 -11.25
CA ILE A 177 -16.75 -8.00 -10.17
C ILE A 177 -17.29 -9.34 -9.71
N GLY A 178 -16.40 -10.30 -9.43
CA GLY A 178 -16.78 -11.68 -9.11
C GLY A 178 -16.93 -12.60 -10.32
N THR A 179 -16.80 -12.10 -11.57
CA THR A 179 -16.89 -12.97 -12.76
C THR A 179 -15.68 -13.91 -12.81
N PRO A 180 -15.87 -15.24 -12.81
CA PRO A 180 -14.80 -16.20 -13.01
C PRO A 180 -14.32 -16.16 -14.46
N VAL A 181 -13.02 -16.34 -14.66
CA VAL A 181 -12.36 -16.35 -15.96
C VAL A 181 -11.30 -17.43 -16.04
N GLN A 182 -11.19 -18.07 -17.18
CA GLN A 182 -10.06 -18.92 -17.54
C GLN A 182 -9.19 -18.16 -18.52
N LEU A 183 -7.87 -18.19 -18.34
CA LEU A 183 -6.90 -17.36 -19.03
C LEU A 183 -5.82 -18.21 -19.66
N VAL A 184 -5.47 -17.88 -20.89
CA VAL A 184 -4.24 -18.33 -21.55
C VAL A 184 -3.39 -17.10 -21.80
N VAL A 185 -2.30 -16.96 -21.05
CA VAL A 185 -1.38 -15.83 -21.16
C VAL A 185 -0.19 -16.24 -22.02
N HIS A 186 -0.02 -15.57 -23.16
CA HIS A 186 1.07 -15.84 -24.10
C HIS A 186 2.31 -15.05 -23.67
N LEU A 187 3.27 -15.76 -23.07
CA LEU A 187 4.59 -15.18 -22.78
C LEU A 187 5.45 -15.19 -24.06
N PRO A 188 6.53 -14.40 -24.13
CA PRO A 188 7.54 -14.50 -25.20
C PRO A 188 8.29 -15.86 -25.25
N ASP A 189 8.14 -16.68 -24.26
CA ASP A 189 8.62 -18.03 -24.11
C ASP A 189 7.65 -19.02 -24.80
N PRO A 190 8.08 -20.16 -25.37
CA PRO A 190 7.24 -21.04 -26.15
C PRO A 190 6.10 -21.75 -25.39
N VAL A 191 5.99 -21.56 -24.09
CA VAL A 191 4.95 -22.22 -23.28
C VAL A 191 3.97 -21.21 -22.70
N ASP A 192 2.72 -21.29 -23.13
CA ASP A 192 1.62 -20.48 -22.62
C ASP A 192 1.31 -20.81 -21.15
N LEU A 193 0.83 -19.81 -20.41
CA LEU A 193 0.38 -19.99 -19.04
C LEU A 193 -1.14 -20.13 -19.02
N VAL A 194 -1.62 -21.27 -18.55
CA VAL A 194 -3.05 -21.52 -18.30
C VAL A 194 -3.34 -21.20 -16.84
N LEU A 195 -4.29 -20.31 -16.59
CA LEU A 195 -4.60 -19.77 -15.27
C LEU A 195 -6.12 -19.64 -15.08
N GLU A 196 -6.56 -19.75 -13.85
CA GLU A 196 -7.90 -19.38 -13.43
C GLU A 196 -7.87 -18.10 -12.61
N GLY A 197 -8.92 -17.30 -12.72
CA GLY A 197 -9.00 -16.04 -12.01
C GLY A 197 -10.41 -15.51 -11.87
N GLU A 198 -10.51 -14.42 -11.15
CA GLU A 198 -11.76 -13.71 -10.90
C GLU A 198 -11.58 -12.20 -11.14
N VAL A 199 -12.56 -11.57 -11.75
CA VAL A 199 -12.58 -10.12 -11.92
C VAL A 199 -12.75 -9.42 -10.56
N ARG A 200 -11.74 -8.67 -10.13
CA ARG A 200 -11.74 -7.94 -8.83
C ARG A 200 -11.86 -6.43 -8.99
N ARG A 201 -11.62 -5.91 -10.17
CA ARG A 201 -11.68 -4.48 -10.46
C ARG A 201 -12.16 -4.25 -11.89
N VAL A 202 -12.99 -3.22 -12.06
CA VAL A 202 -13.42 -2.74 -13.37
C VAL A 202 -13.10 -1.25 -13.44
N VAL A 203 -12.46 -0.82 -14.52
CA VAL A 203 -12.14 0.57 -14.81
C VAL A 203 -12.87 0.94 -16.10
N ALA A 204 -13.81 1.88 -16.01
CA ALA A 204 -14.49 2.39 -17.20
C ALA A 204 -13.54 3.24 -18.06
N ALA A 205 -13.67 3.13 -19.38
CA ALA A 205 -13.04 4.07 -20.30
C ALA A 205 -13.66 5.46 -20.08
N ARG A 206 -12.83 6.50 -19.98
CA ARG A 206 -13.33 7.89 -19.93
C ARG A 206 -13.34 8.45 -21.34
N PRO A 207 -14.45 9.04 -21.81
CA PRO A 207 -14.48 9.76 -23.09
C PRO A 207 -13.41 10.87 -23.10
N GLY A 208 -12.63 10.94 -24.16
CA GLY A 208 -11.55 11.95 -24.31
C GLY A 208 -10.23 11.65 -23.58
N SER A 209 -10.12 10.51 -22.89
CA SER A 209 -8.88 10.05 -22.26
C SER A 209 -8.25 8.94 -23.09
N HIS A 210 -6.92 8.98 -23.28
CA HIS A 210 -6.15 7.86 -23.87
C HIS A 210 -6.11 6.61 -22.96
N LEU A 211 -6.74 6.65 -21.79
CA LEU A 211 -6.84 5.52 -20.88
C LEU A 211 -7.97 4.61 -21.34
N LEU A 212 -7.60 3.53 -22.01
CA LEU A 212 -8.50 2.43 -22.30
C LEU A 212 -9.00 1.82 -20.97
N GLY A 213 -10.31 1.63 -20.86
CA GLY A 213 -10.91 0.90 -19.76
C GLY A 213 -10.37 -0.53 -19.68
N GLY A 214 -10.66 -1.21 -18.60
CA GLY A 214 -10.18 -2.58 -18.45
C GLY A 214 -10.65 -3.25 -17.16
N ILE A 215 -10.17 -4.47 -16.98
CA ILE A 215 -10.49 -5.31 -15.82
C ILE A 215 -9.22 -5.78 -15.12
N GLY A 216 -9.21 -5.67 -13.79
CA GLY A 216 -8.20 -6.31 -12.95
C GLY A 216 -8.65 -7.70 -12.55
N ILE A 217 -7.84 -8.69 -12.86
CA ILE A 217 -8.09 -10.11 -12.56
C ILE A 217 -7.11 -10.54 -11.48
N ARG A 218 -7.62 -11.22 -10.46
CA ARG A 218 -6.85 -11.95 -9.46
C ARG A 218 -6.85 -13.43 -9.84
N PHE A 219 -5.70 -14.07 -9.86
CA PHE A 219 -5.59 -15.51 -10.04
C PHE A 219 -6.14 -16.22 -8.81
N THR A 220 -6.98 -17.26 -9.02
CA THR A 220 -7.58 -18.05 -7.94
C THR A 220 -6.75 -19.28 -7.64
N GLU A 221 -6.29 -19.98 -8.69
CA GLU A 221 -5.38 -21.10 -8.58
C GLU A 221 -4.19 -20.90 -9.52
N VAL A 222 -2.98 -21.01 -8.96
CA VAL A 222 -1.72 -20.89 -9.71
C VAL A 222 -0.87 -22.10 -9.36
N PRO A 223 -0.72 -23.07 -10.28
CA PRO A 223 0.20 -24.19 -10.07
C PRO A 223 1.64 -23.70 -9.77
N ALA A 224 2.37 -24.43 -8.93
CA ALA A 224 3.71 -23.99 -8.48
C ALA A 224 4.67 -23.70 -9.65
N GLY A 225 4.66 -24.53 -10.68
CA GLY A 225 5.49 -24.31 -11.88
C GLY A 225 5.07 -23.06 -12.67
N THR A 226 3.77 -22.78 -12.77
CA THR A 226 3.26 -21.57 -13.43
C THR A 226 3.63 -20.31 -12.67
N ARG A 227 3.56 -20.34 -11.34
CA ARG A 227 3.99 -19.23 -10.47
C ARG A 227 5.47 -18.90 -10.67
N ALA A 228 6.33 -19.91 -10.62
CA ALA A 228 7.78 -19.72 -10.81
C ALA A 228 8.09 -19.04 -12.15
N ARG A 229 7.39 -19.40 -13.23
CA ARG A 229 7.56 -18.81 -14.56
C ARG A 229 7.09 -17.36 -14.62
N ILE A 230 5.98 -17.03 -13.98
CA ILE A 230 5.53 -15.63 -13.87
C ILE A 230 6.57 -14.79 -13.13
N GLU A 231 7.09 -15.30 -12.01
CA GLU A 231 8.12 -14.60 -11.21
C GLU A 231 9.42 -14.43 -11.97
N GLU A 232 9.86 -15.43 -12.72
CA GLU A 232 11.05 -15.35 -13.59
C GLU A 232 10.87 -14.31 -14.70
N PHE A 233 9.71 -14.32 -15.38
CA PHE A 233 9.36 -13.31 -16.38
C PHE A 233 9.35 -11.88 -15.82
N ILE A 234 8.83 -11.70 -14.59
CA ILE A 234 8.82 -10.41 -13.89
C ILE A 234 10.24 -9.99 -13.52
N ARG A 235 11.03 -10.91 -12.95
CA ARG A 235 12.42 -10.64 -12.53
C ARG A 235 13.30 -10.20 -13.70
N GLY A 236 13.14 -10.80 -14.86
CA GLY A 236 13.89 -10.44 -16.07
C GLY A 236 13.58 -9.06 -16.65
N ARG A 237 12.53 -8.40 -16.15
CA ARG A 237 12.08 -7.07 -16.61
C ARG A 237 12.10 -5.97 -15.55
N LEU A 238 12.50 -6.28 -14.34
CA LEU A 238 12.77 -5.26 -13.32
C LEU A 238 14.08 -4.55 -13.68
N PRO A 239 14.15 -3.22 -13.66
CA PRO A 239 15.42 -2.51 -13.80
C PRO A 239 16.37 -2.94 -12.68
N ARG A 240 17.61 -3.23 -13.07
CA ARG A 240 18.72 -3.51 -12.13
C ARG A 240 19.09 -2.25 -11.36
#